data_f852303acbe8a8c4a9662a2e3759e880
#
_entry.id   f852303acbe8a8c4a9662a2e3759e880
#
_cell.length_a   1.000
_cell.length_b   1.000
_cell.length_c   1.000
_cell.angle_alpha   90.00
_cell.angle_beta   90.00
_cell.angle_gamma   90.00
#
_symmetry.space_group_name_H-M   'P 1'
#
loop_
_entity.id
_entity.type
_entity.pdbx_description
1 polymer ?
#
loop_
_entity_poly.entity_id
_entity_poly.type
_entity_poly.pdbx_seq_one_letter_code
_entity_poly.pdbx_strand_id
1 'polypeptide(L)'
;MPTPERQLEDHLIENLRGLKYEYRSDIRDRAALEKNFREKFEALNHVHLADGEFQRILDEIVTPDVFTAAQTLRNRNSFIRDDGTPLNYTLVDIADWCKNTFQVVSQLRINTENSHHRYDVILLINGIPTVQIEIKTRGINPRRAIEKVVEYKNDPCNGYTRTILCFVRWWRTSRSPVARKTSSSGASSSRSCNSSSTVPSRTSG
;
A
#
# COMPACT_ATOMS: atom_id res chain seq x y z
N MET A 1 -20.53 13.02 16.77
CA MET A 1 -19.82 13.55 15.59
C MET A 1 -18.52 12.76 15.40
N PRO A 2 -18.11 12.40 14.19
CA PRO A 2 -16.85 11.72 13.97
C PRO A 2 -15.68 12.62 14.40
N THR A 3 -14.64 12.01 14.94
CA THR A 3 -13.41 12.74 15.31
C THR A 3 -12.73 13.31 14.06
N PRO A 4 -11.93 14.39 14.18
CA PRO A 4 -11.20 14.93 13.04
C PRO A 4 -10.28 13.91 12.36
N GLU A 5 -9.70 12.96 13.12
CA GLU A 5 -8.90 11.88 12.57
C GLU A 5 -9.74 10.93 11.70
N ARG A 6 -10.95 10.61 12.15
CA ARG A 6 -11.87 9.77 11.38
C ARG A 6 -12.29 10.40 10.06
N GLN A 7 -12.56 11.71 10.06
CA GLN A 7 -12.88 12.44 8.82
C GLN A 7 -11.71 12.44 7.82
N LEU A 8 -10.48 12.55 8.32
CA LEU A 8 -9.27 12.46 7.49
C LEU A 8 -9.08 11.05 6.92
N GLU A 9 -9.36 10.03 7.72
CA GLU A 9 -9.32 8.63 7.28
C GLU A 9 -10.33 8.37 6.16
N ASP A 10 -11.58 8.76 6.38
CA ASP A 10 -12.66 8.58 5.41
C ASP A 10 -12.35 9.31 4.08
N HIS A 11 -11.83 10.54 4.16
CA HIS A 11 -11.41 11.30 2.98
C HIS A 11 -10.21 10.67 2.25
N LEU A 12 -9.25 10.11 2.99
CA LEU A 12 -8.12 9.39 2.39
C LEU A 12 -8.61 8.14 1.65
N ILE A 13 -9.50 7.37 2.27
CA ILE A 13 -10.09 6.17 1.65
C ILE A 13 -10.84 6.53 0.36
N GLU A 14 -11.62 7.61 0.38
CA GLU A 14 -12.36 8.07 -0.81
C GLU A 14 -11.40 8.48 -1.94
N ASN A 15 -10.33 9.19 -1.63
CA ASN A 15 -9.29 9.52 -2.62
C ASN A 15 -8.63 8.26 -3.20
N LEU A 16 -8.34 7.25 -2.37
CA LEU A 16 -7.76 5.99 -2.82
C LEU A 16 -8.74 5.21 -3.71
N ARG A 17 -10.04 5.22 -3.39
CA ARG A 17 -11.08 4.65 -4.27
C ARG A 17 -11.13 5.36 -5.62
N GLY A 18 -10.97 6.68 -5.63
CA GLY A 18 -10.81 7.46 -6.86
C GLY A 18 -9.60 7.02 -7.70
N LEU A 19 -8.53 6.55 -7.05
CA LEU A 19 -7.34 5.97 -7.67
C LEU A 19 -7.49 4.46 -8.00
N LYS A 20 -8.72 3.92 -7.94
CA LYS A 20 -9.05 2.52 -8.25
C LYS A 20 -8.57 1.48 -7.22
N TYR A 21 -8.30 1.90 -5.99
CA TYR A 21 -8.15 0.95 -4.90
C TYR A 21 -9.52 0.41 -4.47
N GLU A 22 -9.61 -0.90 -4.33
CA GLU A 22 -10.80 -1.57 -3.76
C GLU A 22 -10.80 -1.40 -2.24
N TYR A 23 -11.83 -0.73 -1.68
CA TYR A 23 -11.97 -0.63 -0.23
C TYR A 23 -12.58 -1.91 0.35
N ARG A 24 -11.85 -2.57 1.24
CA ARG A 24 -12.25 -3.83 1.89
C ARG A 24 -12.57 -3.54 3.36
N SER A 25 -13.83 -3.24 3.61
CA SER A 25 -14.35 -2.98 4.95
C SER A 25 -14.54 -4.26 5.79
N ASP A 26 -14.53 -5.41 5.15
CA ASP A 26 -14.66 -6.75 5.73
C ASP A 26 -13.37 -7.27 6.37
N ILE A 27 -12.20 -6.79 5.95
CA ILE A 27 -10.91 -7.19 6.49
C ILE A 27 -10.60 -6.37 7.74
N ARG A 28 -10.83 -6.97 8.91
CA ARG A 28 -10.68 -6.32 10.22
C ARG A 28 -9.67 -6.97 11.15
N ASP A 29 -9.27 -8.18 10.85
CA ASP A 29 -8.38 -8.99 11.67
C ASP A 29 -7.38 -9.77 10.80
N ARG A 30 -6.48 -10.49 11.46
CA ARG A 30 -5.45 -11.29 10.83
C ARG A 30 -6.02 -12.42 9.98
N ALA A 31 -7.04 -13.11 10.45
CA ALA A 31 -7.60 -14.25 9.73
C ALA A 31 -8.25 -13.83 8.41
N ALA A 32 -9.00 -12.72 8.42
CA ALA A 32 -9.57 -12.13 7.21
C ALA A 32 -8.48 -11.65 6.23
N LEU A 33 -7.38 -11.09 6.74
CA LEU A 33 -6.26 -10.66 5.93
C LEU A 33 -5.56 -11.85 5.25
N GLU A 34 -5.25 -12.91 6.00
CA GLU A 34 -4.62 -14.12 5.47
C GLU A 34 -5.52 -14.83 4.46
N LYS A 35 -6.83 -14.90 4.71
CA LYS A 35 -7.81 -15.44 3.76
C LYS A 35 -7.81 -14.63 2.45
N ASN A 36 -7.86 -13.31 2.53
CA ASN A 36 -7.81 -12.43 1.36
C ASN A 36 -6.50 -12.62 0.59
N PHE A 37 -5.37 -12.74 1.29
CA PHE A 37 -4.09 -13.01 0.64
C PHE A 37 -4.11 -14.35 -0.11
N ARG A 38 -4.61 -15.42 0.51
CA ARG A 38 -4.73 -16.72 -0.13
C ARG A 38 -5.53 -16.66 -1.43
N GLU A 39 -6.70 -16.02 -1.39
CA GLU A 39 -7.57 -15.84 -2.56
C GLU A 39 -6.84 -15.10 -3.70
N LYS A 40 -6.13 -14.02 -3.38
CA LYS A 40 -5.38 -13.24 -4.37
C LYS A 40 -4.14 -13.97 -4.90
N PHE A 41 -3.43 -14.69 -4.04
CA PHE A 41 -2.29 -15.51 -4.40
C PHE A 41 -2.68 -16.62 -5.36
N GLU A 42 -3.73 -17.38 -5.04
CA GLU A 42 -4.23 -18.47 -5.87
C GLU A 42 -4.72 -17.96 -7.23
N ALA A 43 -5.40 -16.81 -7.25
CA ALA A 43 -5.85 -16.18 -8.49
C ALA A 43 -4.68 -15.69 -9.36
N LEU A 44 -3.68 -15.03 -8.78
CA LEU A 44 -2.53 -14.49 -9.51
C LEU A 44 -1.67 -15.61 -10.12
N ASN A 45 -1.47 -16.71 -9.39
CA ASN A 45 -0.59 -17.80 -9.78
C ASN A 45 -1.33 -18.96 -10.46
N HIS A 46 -2.66 -18.86 -10.63
CA HIS A 46 -3.51 -19.89 -11.22
C HIS A 46 -3.33 -21.27 -10.56
N VAL A 47 -3.29 -21.28 -9.23
CA VAL A 47 -3.05 -22.48 -8.42
C VAL A 47 -4.08 -22.54 -7.31
N HIS A 48 -4.33 -23.77 -6.83
CA HIS A 48 -5.05 -24.01 -5.59
C HIS A 48 -4.12 -24.71 -4.59
N LEU A 49 -4.05 -24.17 -3.37
CA LEU A 49 -3.17 -24.65 -2.32
C LEU A 49 -3.95 -25.47 -1.28
N ALA A 50 -3.37 -26.57 -0.83
CA ALA A 50 -3.82 -27.22 0.41
C ALA A 50 -3.52 -26.29 1.62
N ASP A 51 -4.23 -26.50 2.74
CA ASP A 51 -4.06 -25.65 3.92
C ASP A 51 -2.62 -25.71 4.47
N GLY A 52 -2.02 -26.90 4.48
CA GLY A 52 -0.63 -27.09 4.89
C GLY A 52 0.37 -26.42 3.96
N GLU A 53 0.13 -26.46 2.65
CA GLU A 53 0.96 -25.75 1.65
C GLU A 53 0.89 -24.23 1.87
N PHE A 54 -0.31 -23.70 2.11
CA PHE A 54 -0.50 -22.28 2.35
C PHE A 54 0.25 -21.80 3.60
N GLN A 55 0.17 -22.54 4.71
CA GLN A 55 0.89 -22.21 5.92
C GLN A 55 2.42 -22.19 5.70
N ARG A 56 2.97 -23.16 4.99
CA ARG A 56 4.40 -23.20 4.67
C ARG A 56 4.83 -22.01 3.78
N ILE A 57 4.00 -21.63 2.81
CA ILE A 57 4.25 -20.43 1.99
C ILE A 57 4.21 -19.17 2.86
N LEU A 58 3.27 -19.06 3.81
CA LEU A 58 3.24 -17.95 4.75
C LEU A 58 4.52 -17.87 5.59
N ASP A 59 4.97 -19.00 6.14
CA ASP A 59 6.19 -19.07 6.95
C ASP A 59 7.45 -18.70 6.14
N GLU A 60 7.47 -19.01 4.85
CA GLU A 60 8.57 -18.66 3.95
C GLU A 60 8.58 -17.17 3.58
N ILE A 61 7.41 -16.56 3.39
CA ILE A 61 7.26 -15.16 2.99
C ILE A 61 7.46 -14.22 4.18
N VAL A 62 7.00 -14.63 5.37
CA VAL A 62 7.07 -13.82 6.58
C VAL A 62 8.50 -13.74 7.09
N THR A 63 9.13 -12.58 6.94
CA THR A 63 10.49 -12.33 7.41
C THR A 63 10.58 -10.99 8.13
N PRO A 64 11.36 -10.88 9.22
CA PRO A 64 11.59 -9.61 9.91
C PRO A 64 12.48 -8.65 9.12
N ASP A 65 13.23 -9.15 8.14
CA ASP A 65 14.12 -8.34 7.33
C ASP A 65 13.39 -7.72 6.14
N VAL A 66 13.31 -6.38 6.13
CA VAL A 66 12.63 -5.60 5.09
C VAL A 66 13.25 -5.79 3.71
N PHE A 67 14.58 -5.97 3.63
CA PHE A 67 15.26 -6.16 2.34
C PHE A 67 14.94 -7.52 1.75
N THR A 68 14.99 -8.57 2.56
CA THR A 68 14.59 -9.93 2.16
C THR A 68 13.12 -9.95 1.76
N ALA A 69 12.22 -9.34 2.55
CA ALA A 69 10.81 -9.23 2.21
C ALA A 69 10.59 -8.53 0.87
N ALA A 70 11.31 -7.42 0.61
CA ALA A 70 11.21 -6.69 -0.65
C ALA A 70 11.77 -7.48 -1.85
N GLN A 71 12.77 -8.33 -1.65
CA GLN A 71 13.28 -9.23 -2.67
C GLN A 71 12.27 -10.33 -2.99
N THR A 72 11.75 -11.02 -1.96
CA THR A 72 10.73 -12.07 -2.09
C THR A 72 9.48 -11.53 -2.79
N LEU A 73 9.08 -10.29 -2.48
CA LEU A 73 7.93 -9.65 -3.11
C LEU A 73 8.11 -9.46 -4.62
N ARG A 74 9.32 -9.15 -5.09
CA ARG A 74 9.62 -8.81 -6.48
C ARG A 74 10.11 -9.97 -7.33
N ASN A 75 10.66 -10.99 -6.69
CA ASN A 75 11.26 -12.11 -7.40
C ASN A 75 10.20 -13.16 -7.75
N ARG A 76 10.55 -14.00 -8.72
CA ARG A 76 9.88 -15.27 -8.91
C ARG A 76 10.45 -16.26 -7.88
N ASN A 77 9.56 -16.79 -7.07
CA ASN A 77 9.89 -17.72 -5.99
C ASN A 77 9.54 -19.17 -6.40
N SER A 78 10.06 -20.14 -5.69
CA SER A 78 9.79 -21.55 -5.93
C SER A 78 9.47 -22.24 -4.59
N PHE A 79 8.48 -23.11 -4.61
CA PHE A 79 8.00 -23.86 -3.45
C PHE A 79 7.78 -25.33 -3.86
N ILE A 80 8.13 -26.28 -3.02
CA ILE A 80 7.87 -27.71 -3.27
C ILE A 80 6.52 -28.08 -2.64
N ARG A 81 5.60 -28.54 -3.47
CA ARG A 81 4.27 -28.97 -3.08
C ARG A 81 4.29 -30.29 -2.31
N ASP A 82 3.17 -30.66 -1.71
CA ASP A 82 3.01 -31.93 -0.97
C ASP A 82 3.20 -33.17 -1.85
N ASP A 83 2.88 -33.05 -3.13
CA ASP A 83 3.07 -34.09 -4.14
C ASP A 83 4.50 -34.16 -4.71
N GLY A 84 5.41 -33.31 -4.20
CA GLY A 84 6.81 -33.22 -4.67
C GLY A 84 7.01 -32.38 -5.93
N THR A 85 5.96 -31.83 -6.53
CA THR A 85 6.10 -30.97 -7.72
C THR A 85 6.53 -29.55 -7.33
N PRO A 86 7.39 -28.89 -8.14
CA PRO A 86 7.77 -27.52 -7.90
C PRO A 86 6.68 -26.57 -8.36
N LEU A 87 6.25 -25.66 -7.49
CA LEU A 87 5.40 -24.52 -7.80
C LEU A 87 6.26 -23.27 -7.90
N ASN A 88 6.35 -22.68 -9.10
CA ASN A 88 6.93 -21.37 -9.27
C ASN A 88 5.82 -20.30 -9.13
N TYR A 89 6.03 -19.33 -8.25
CA TYR A 89 5.03 -18.31 -7.97
C TYR A 89 5.62 -16.90 -7.91
N THR A 90 4.75 -15.92 -8.08
CA THR A 90 5.04 -14.50 -7.88
C THR A 90 4.07 -13.91 -6.86
N LEU A 91 4.53 -12.96 -6.06
CA LEU A 91 3.69 -12.23 -5.12
C LEU A 91 3.13 -10.95 -5.74
N VAL A 92 3.93 -10.31 -6.60
CA VAL A 92 3.54 -9.13 -7.37
C VAL A 92 4.02 -9.28 -8.80
N ASP A 93 3.15 -9.09 -9.76
CA ASP A 93 3.55 -9.03 -11.18
C ASP A 93 4.12 -7.64 -11.47
N ILE A 94 5.44 -7.55 -11.58
CA ILE A 94 6.15 -6.30 -11.86
C ILE A 94 6.15 -5.99 -13.35
N ALA A 95 6.06 -7.01 -14.20
CA ALA A 95 6.07 -6.84 -15.65
C ALA A 95 4.73 -6.27 -16.15
N ASP A 96 3.63 -6.69 -15.54
CA ASP A 96 2.29 -6.22 -15.87
C ASP A 96 1.53 -5.82 -14.59
N TRP A 97 1.60 -4.54 -14.26
CA TRP A 97 0.94 -3.98 -13.08
C TRP A 97 -0.59 -4.14 -13.09
N CYS A 98 -1.20 -4.28 -14.27
CA CYS A 98 -2.64 -4.44 -14.41
C CYS A 98 -3.14 -5.81 -13.92
N LYS A 99 -2.26 -6.78 -13.77
CA LYS A 99 -2.59 -8.10 -13.20
C LYS A 99 -2.68 -8.10 -11.68
N ASN A 100 -2.15 -7.05 -11.04
CA ASN A 100 -2.21 -6.94 -9.59
C ASN A 100 -3.55 -6.36 -9.14
N THR A 101 -3.97 -6.77 -7.95
CA THR A 101 -5.11 -6.17 -7.25
C THR A 101 -4.60 -5.18 -6.20
N PHE A 102 -5.20 -3.99 -6.19
CA PHE A 102 -4.87 -2.92 -5.26
C PHE A 102 -6.04 -2.70 -4.31
N GLN A 103 -5.80 -2.89 -3.02
CA GLN A 103 -6.84 -2.82 -2.02
C GLN A 103 -6.44 -1.86 -0.90
N VAL A 104 -7.42 -1.29 -0.22
CA VAL A 104 -7.24 -0.49 0.98
C VAL A 104 -8.10 -1.05 2.10
N VAL A 105 -7.51 -1.23 3.26
CA VAL A 105 -8.20 -1.61 4.50
C VAL A 105 -8.00 -0.53 5.55
N SER A 106 -8.97 -0.39 6.44
CA SER A 106 -8.89 0.56 7.54
C SER A 106 -9.18 -0.13 8.86
N GLN A 107 -8.60 0.42 9.94
CA GLN A 107 -8.86 -0.02 11.30
C GLN A 107 -8.57 -1.52 11.51
N LEU A 108 -7.56 -2.04 10.80
CA LEU A 108 -7.13 -3.43 10.94
C LEU A 108 -6.59 -3.68 12.35
N ARG A 109 -7.07 -4.73 12.99
CA ARG A 109 -6.61 -5.16 14.31
C ARG A 109 -5.82 -6.44 14.16
N ILE A 110 -4.56 -6.40 14.57
CA ILE A 110 -3.74 -7.57 14.70
C ILE A 110 -3.54 -7.77 16.19
N ASN A 111 -4.41 -8.59 16.78
CA ASN A 111 -4.36 -8.89 18.20
C ASN A 111 -3.51 -10.13 18.40
N THR A 112 -2.53 -10.02 19.29
CA THR A 112 -1.92 -11.14 19.97
C THR A 112 -2.42 -11.13 21.42
N GLU A 113 -2.21 -12.19 22.18
CA GLU A 113 -2.66 -12.29 23.58
C GLU A 113 -2.20 -11.10 24.45
N ASN A 114 -1.10 -10.46 24.09
CA ASN A 114 -0.46 -9.37 24.84
C ASN A 114 -0.41 -8.02 24.13
N SER A 115 -0.99 -7.90 22.94
CA SER A 115 -0.88 -6.69 22.11
C SER A 115 -2.15 -6.39 21.35
N HIS A 116 -2.62 -5.15 21.47
CA HIS A 116 -3.83 -4.66 20.80
C HIS A 116 -3.49 -3.54 19.82
N HIS A 117 -2.80 -3.88 18.74
CA HIS A 117 -2.48 -2.89 17.72
C HIS A 117 -3.63 -2.70 16.73
N ARG A 118 -3.92 -1.44 16.46
CA ARG A 118 -4.90 -1.02 15.47
C ARG A 118 -4.24 -0.07 14.49
N TYR A 119 -4.25 -0.47 13.23
CA TYR A 119 -3.68 0.29 12.12
C TYR A 119 -4.77 1.15 11.49
N ASP A 120 -4.48 2.45 11.27
CA ASP A 120 -5.48 3.37 10.72
C ASP A 120 -5.82 2.99 9.27
N VAL A 121 -4.86 3.02 8.37
CA VAL A 121 -5.05 2.63 6.96
C VAL A 121 -3.85 1.80 6.47
N ILE A 122 -4.15 0.73 5.74
CA ILE A 122 -3.14 -0.13 5.10
C ILE A 122 -3.51 -0.30 3.64
N LEU A 123 -2.50 -0.19 2.76
CA LEU A 123 -2.63 -0.52 1.35
C LEU A 123 -2.12 -1.94 1.13
N LEU A 124 -2.88 -2.70 0.35
CA LEU A 124 -2.53 -4.06 -0.02
C LEU A 124 -2.27 -4.15 -1.53
N ILE A 125 -1.27 -4.94 -1.90
CA ILE A 125 -1.07 -5.41 -3.27
C ILE A 125 -1.22 -6.92 -3.25
N ASN A 126 -2.15 -7.46 -4.01
CA ASN A 126 -2.48 -8.89 -4.02
C ASN A 126 -2.74 -9.47 -2.62
N GLY A 127 -3.40 -8.70 -1.76
CA GLY A 127 -3.66 -9.08 -0.37
C GLY A 127 -2.47 -8.90 0.59
N ILE A 128 -1.28 -8.53 0.09
CA ILE A 128 -0.09 -8.31 0.90
C ILE A 128 -0.05 -6.87 1.39
N PRO A 129 0.03 -6.62 2.70
CA PRO A 129 0.23 -5.28 3.25
C PRO A 129 1.57 -4.68 2.81
N THR A 130 1.50 -3.58 2.08
CA THR A 130 2.71 -2.92 1.52
C THR A 130 2.97 -1.55 2.10
N VAL A 131 1.90 -0.81 2.47
CA VAL A 131 2.02 0.53 3.03
C VAL A 131 1.12 0.69 4.23
N GLN A 132 1.68 1.14 5.35
CA GLN A 132 0.94 1.58 6.51
C GLN A 132 0.86 3.10 6.53
N ILE A 133 -0.33 3.64 6.78
CA ILE A 133 -0.58 5.08 6.91
C ILE A 133 -1.16 5.31 8.31
N GLU A 134 -0.46 6.06 9.13
CA GLU A 134 -0.90 6.50 10.45
C GLU A 134 -1.36 7.95 10.36
N ILE A 135 -2.57 8.23 10.82
CA ILE A 135 -3.22 9.53 10.71
C ILE A 135 -3.18 10.22 12.08
N LYS A 136 -2.73 11.47 12.09
CA LYS A 136 -2.75 12.32 13.29
C LYS A 136 -3.34 13.68 12.97
N THR A 137 -4.10 14.21 13.93
CA THR A 137 -4.67 15.56 13.83
C THR A 137 -3.59 16.64 13.87
N ARG A 138 -3.97 17.82 13.40
CA ARG A 138 -3.11 19.00 13.38
C ARG A 138 -2.72 19.39 14.81
N GLY A 139 -1.43 19.65 15.05
CA GLY A 139 -0.91 20.04 16.37
C GLY A 139 -0.23 18.90 17.14
N ILE A 140 -0.36 17.64 16.70
CA ILE A 140 0.41 16.53 17.25
C ILE A 140 1.76 16.48 16.56
N ASN A 141 2.84 16.39 17.37
CA ASN A 141 4.19 16.26 16.84
C ASN A 141 4.30 14.99 15.99
N PRO A 142 4.75 15.13 14.73
CA PRO A 142 4.99 14.02 13.80
C PRO A 142 5.84 12.89 14.38
N ARG A 143 6.76 13.23 15.25
CA ARG A 143 7.63 12.28 15.93
C ARG A 143 6.85 11.22 16.70
N ARG A 144 5.73 11.58 17.33
CA ARG A 144 4.86 10.61 18.04
C ARG A 144 4.25 9.55 17.13
N ALA A 145 3.92 9.91 15.87
CA ALA A 145 3.43 8.92 14.92
C ALA A 145 4.54 7.95 14.50
N ILE A 146 5.77 8.45 14.34
CA ILE A 146 6.93 7.62 14.04
C ILE A 146 7.27 6.72 15.23
N GLU A 147 7.25 7.26 16.45
CA GLU A 147 7.49 6.50 17.70
C GLU A 147 6.51 5.34 17.84
N LYS A 148 5.21 5.57 17.57
CA LYS A 148 4.19 4.53 17.58
C LYS A 148 4.46 3.43 16.53
N VAL A 149 4.89 3.79 15.32
CA VAL A 149 5.26 2.82 14.29
C VAL A 149 6.50 2.02 14.68
N VAL A 150 7.47 2.65 15.34
CA VAL A 150 8.67 1.98 15.87
C VAL A 150 8.31 1.03 17.01
N GLU A 151 7.42 1.46 17.90
CA GLU A 151 6.88 0.62 18.98
C GLU A 151 6.21 -0.63 18.42
N TYR A 152 5.34 -0.48 17.43
CA TYR A 152 4.69 -1.59 16.74
C TYR A 152 5.70 -2.55 16.08
N LYS A 153 6.76 -2.00 15.47
CA LYS A 153 7.82 -2.81 14.85
C LYS A 153 8.59 -3.64 15.88
N ASN A 154 8.87 -3.06 17.05
CA ASN A 154 9.75 -3.65 18.06
C ASN A 154 9.02 -4.51 19.08
N ASP A 155 7.68 -4.56 19.04
CA ASP A 155 6.91 -5.42 19.91
C ASP A 155 7.12 -6.90 19.53
N PRO A 156 7.77 -7.72 20.39
CA PRO A 156 8.06 -9.11 20.09
C PRO A 156 6.80 -9.98 19.95
N CYS A 157 5.68 -9.53 20.51
CA CYS A 157 4.38 -10.17 20.41
C CYS A 157 3.58 -9.66 19.21
N ASN A 158 4.09 -8.65 18.53
CA ASN A 158 3.39 -8.03 17.42
C ASN A 158 3.67 -8.74 16.10
N GLY A 159 2.63 -8.84 15.34
CA GLY A 159 2.62 -9.44 14.06
C GLY A 159 3.49 -8.85 12.95
N TYR A 160 4.30 -7.78 13.19
CA TYR A 160 5.27 -7.32 12.19
C TYR A 160 6.33 -8.36 11.86
N THR A 161 6.71 -9.17 12.86
CA THR A 161 7.66 -10.26 12.68
C THR A 161 6.99 -11.59 12.32
N ARG A 162 5.65 -11.62 12.32
CA ARG A 162 4.85 -12.84 12.11
C ARG A 162 3.69 -12.65 11.13
N THR A 163 3.60 -11.52 10.46
CA THR A 163 2.59 -11.19 9.45
C THR A 163 3.27 -10.82 8.15
N ILE A 164 2.58 -11.06 7.04
CA ILE A 164 3.03 -10.64 5.71
C ILE A 164 3.05 -9.11 5.68
N LEU A 165 4.18 -8.51 6.04
CA LEU A 165 4.24 -7.06 6.12
C LEU A 165 5.53 -6.54 5.49
N CYS A 166 5.42 -6.05 4.26
CA CYS A 166 6.45 -5.27 3.61
C CYS A 166 6.04 -3.79 3.67
N PHE A 167 6.41 -3.08 4.75
CA PHE A 167 5.96 -1.71 4.92
C PHE A 167 6.94 -0.69 4.36
N VAL A 168 6.40 0.15 3.48
CA VAL A 168 6.93 1.50 3.23
C VAL A 168 6.23 2.46 4.19
N ARG A 169 6.99 3.13 5.06
CA ARG A 169 6.46 4.11 6.01
C ARG A 169 6.05 5.36 5.24
N TRP A 170 4.79 5.71 5.30
CA TRP A 170 4.36 7.05 4.91
C TRP A 170 3.60 7.72 6.04
N TRP A 171 3.97 8.97 6.27
CA TRP A 171 3.33 9.86 7.23
C TRP A 171 2.77 11.09 6.50
N ARG A 172 1.51 11.44 6.79
CA ARG A 172 0.87 12.64 6.27
C ARG A 172 0.26 13.46 7.40
N THR A 173 0.71 14.71 7.56
CA THR A 173 -0.07 15.75 8.26
C THR A 173 -1.04 16.38 7.27
N SER A 174 -2.26 16.65 7.71
CA SER A 174 -3.19 17.48 6.97
C SER A 174 -2.61 18.91 6.86
N ARG A 175 -1.96 19.23 5.75
CA ARG A 175 -1.85 20.62 5.35
C ARG A 175 -3.15 20.99 4.67
N SER A 176 -3.94 21.88 5.27
CA SER A 176 -4.99 22.59 4.52
C SER A 176 -4.29 23.26 3.33
N PRO A 177 -4.89 23.26 2.13
CA PRO A 177 -4.42 24.14 1.09
C PRO A 177 -4.53 25.55 1.67
N VAL A 178 -3.39 26.21 1.86
CA VAL A 178 -3.35 27.63 2.12
C VAL A 178 -4.00 28.24 0.89
N ALA A 179 -5.20 28.81 1.07
CA ALA A 179 -5.82 29.62 0.06
C ALA A 179 -4.78 30.68 -0.33
N ARG A 180 -4.20 30.52 -1.50
CA ARG A 180 -3.33 31.51 -2.11
C ARG A 180 -4.26 32.69 -2.41
N LYS A 181 -4.25 33.71 -1.55
CA LYS A 181 -4.87 35.00 -1.87
C LYS A 181 -4.17 35.49 -3.14
N THR A 182 -4.83 35.33 -4.26
CA THR A 182 -4.48 36.04 -5.48
C THR A 182 -4.86 37.50 -5.23
N SER A 183 -3.87 38.31 -4.86
CA SER A 183 -3.97 39.75 -5.01
C SER A 183 -3.99 40.04 -6.50
N SER A 184 -5.17 40.33 -7.02
CA SER A 184 -5.36 40.91 -8.34
C SER A 184 -4.83 42.36 -8.30
N SER A 185 -3.60 42.57 -8.75
CA SER A 185 -3.16 43.87 -9.23
C SER A 185 -3.17 43.82 -10.76
N GLY A 186 -4.10 44.54 -11.34
CA GLY A 186 -4.20 44.70 -12.77
C GLY A 186 -3.01 45.44 -13.35
N ALA A 187 -2.54 44.95 -14.48
CA ALA A 187 -1.83 45.75 -15.46
C ALA A 187 -2.10 45.13 -16.83
N SER A 188 -2.90 45.85 -17.56
CA SER A 188 -3.11 45.70 -18.99
C SER A 188 -1.78 45.99 -19.75
N SER A 189 -1.36 45.08 -20.62
CA SER A 189 -0.51 45.43 -21.75
C SER A 189 -0.71 44.48 -22.89
N SER A 190 -1.41 44.98 -23.86
CA SER A 190 -1.53 44.49 -25.23
C SER A 190 -0.17 44.46 -25.91
N ARG A 191 0.26 43.33 -26.44
CA ARG A 191 1.11 43.25 -27.62
C ARG A 191 0.77 42.04 -28.47
N SER A 192 0.16 42.37 -29.60
CA SER A 192 0.08 41.60 -30.82
C SER A 192 1.49 41.37 -31.37
N CYS A 193 1.80 40.17 -31.81
CA CYS A 193 2.77 39.93 -32.89
C CYS A 193 2.39 38.69 -33.66
N ASN A 194 1.98 38.99 -34.88
CA ASN A 194 1.90 38.12 -36.04
C ASN A 194 3.30 37.69 -36.52
N SER A 195 3.34 36.58 -37.21
CA SER A 195 4.12 36.17 -38.39
C SER A 195 4.70 34.76 -38.20
N SER A 196 4.13 33.76 -38.89
CA SER A 196 4.43 33.28 -40.26
C SER A 196 5.91 32.97 -40.50
N SER A 197 6.12 31.75 -40.85
CA SER A 197 6.98 31.20 -41.92
C SER A 197 7.79 29.96 -41.45
N THR A 198 7.55 28.89 -42.09
CA THR A 198 8.21 28.26 -43.23
C THR A 198 9.11 27.10 -42.87
N VAL A 199 8.68 25.94 -43.25
CA VAL A 199 9.44 24.68 -43.35
C VAL A 199 10.51 24.83 -44.45
N PRO A 200 11.66 24.20 -44.33
CA PRO A 200 12.26 23.54 -45.49
C PRO A 200 12.51 22.04 -45.24
N SER A 201 11.99 21.30 -46.17
CA SER A 201 12.39 19.95 -46.59
C SER A 201 13.89 19.91 -46.95
N ARG A 202 14.56 18.83 -46.52
CA ARG A 202 15.77 18.36 -47.21
C ARG A 202 15.76 16.86 -47.35
N THR A 203 15.75 16.49 -48.57
CA THR A 203 15.96 15.18 -49.19
C THR A 203 17.46 14.81 -49.19
N SER A 204 17.66 13.51 -49.16
CA SER A 204 18.69 12.71 -49.88
C SER A 204 20.17 12.86 -49.50
N GLY A 205 20.75 11.70 -49.30
CA GLY A 205 22.13 11.36 -49.32
C GLY A 205 22.36 10.05 -48.59
#